data_acaa46b1f82e7e23d29adc7ce25602b4
#
_entry.id   acaa46b1f82e7e23d29adc7ce25602b4
#
_cell.length_a   1.000
_cell.length_b   1.000
_cell.length_c   1.000
_cell.angle_alpha   90.00
_cell.angle_beta   90.00
_cell.angle_gamma   90.00
#
_symmetry.space_group_name_H-M   'P 1'
#
loop_
_entity.id
_entity.type
_entity.pdbx_description
1 polymer ?
#
loop_
_entity_poly.entity_id
_entity_poly.type
_entity_poly.pdbx_seq_one_letter_code
_entity_poly.pdbx_strand_id
1 'polypeptide(L)'
;MEETLFKLARAITDTGTDTVSSEGGTITYRITSLKRKLANGKVVSTSTPSCTLSSASVSWAIWGGVTVGDGYLDVKINYSKNTGSSRSTTLTFAQNESNNKINLTVTQEAGVTYSGYIKMVSNTLPLGGNKYNTAQILVMAYLKGSDGSKKPETPHVGNAPDWCSVSVASMGTLENYYMLSLTALSSNQTGANRSGYIFLTCGDANLSIPVNQTTAKITVSP
;
A
#
# COMPACT_ATOMS: atom_id res chain seq x y z
N MET A 1 -0.98 -48.43 26.35
CA MET A 1 0.04 -47.52 25.76
C MET A 1 -0.70 -46.35 25.08
N GLU A 2 -0.23 -45.16 25.18
CA GLU A 2 -0.78 -43.98 24.46
C GLU A 2 0.21 -43.57 23.38
N GLU A 3 -0.29 -43.21 22.21
CA GLU A 3 0.44 -42.70 21.08
C GLU A 3 -0.16 -41.33 20.69
N THR A 4 0.68 -40.33 20.53
CA THR A 4 0.25 -38.97 20.17
C THR A 4 0.93 -38.52 18.89
N LEU A 5 0.18 -37.85 18.02
CA LEU A 5 0.68 -37.19 16.81
C LEU A 5 0.24 -35.75 16.84
N PHE A 6 1.20 -34.82 16.73
CA PHE A 6 0.96 -33.40 16.69
C PHE A 6 1.93 -32.73 15.72
N LYS A 7 1.46 -32.32 14.56
CA LYS A 7 2.29 -31.70 13.49
C LYS A 7 1.45 -30.78 12.61
N LEU A 8 2.08 -29.80 11.96
CA LEU A 8 1.46 -29.03 10.89
C LEU A 8 1.03 -29.98 9.77
N ALA A 9 -0.25 -29.96 9.40
CA ALA A 9 -0.79 -30.83 8.34
C ALA A 9 -0.42 -30.27 6.95
N ARG A 10 -0.21 -28.96 6.86
CA ARG A 10 0.29 -28.25 5.69
C ARG A 10 1.58 -27.57 6.11
N ALA A 11 2.70 -28.21 5.86
CA ALA A 11 3.95 -27.48 5.78
C ALA A 11 3.88 -26.62 4.51
N ILE A 12 3.81 -25.33 4.65
CA ILE A 12 4.05 -24.40 3.54
C ILE A 12 5.53 -24.52 3.13
N THR A 13 6.34 -24.92 4.07
CA THR A 13 7.70 -25.48 3.87
C THR A 13 7.92 -26.58 4.90
N ASP A 14 8.77 -27.56 4.62
CA ASP A 14 9.17 -28.62 5.57
C ASP A 14 9.85 -28.08 6.82
N THR A 15 10.07 -26.77 6.89
CA THR A 15 10.82 -26.08 7.94
C THR A 15 9.95 -25.40 9.00
N GLY A 16 8.61 -25.46 8.91
CA GLY A 16 7.72 -24.76 9.84
C GLY A 16 7.86 -23.24 9.76
N THR A 17 8.05 -22.70 8.56
CA THR A 17 8.07 -21.26 8.27
C THR A 17 6.92 -20.86 7.37
N ASP A 18 6.46 -19.62 7.51
CA ASP A 18 5.45 -19.01 6.66
C ASP A 18 5.76 -17.54 6.43
N THR A 19 5.34 -17.01 5.28
CA THR A 19 5.43 -15.59 4.95
C THR A 19 4.05 -15.04 4.71
N VAL A 20 3.70 -13.98 5.44
CA VAL A 20 2.41 -13.33 5.37
C VAL A 20 2.53 -11.92 4.80
N SER A 21 1.50 -11.48 4.07
CA SER A 21 1.47 -10.16 3.46
C SER A 21 1.53 -9.04 4.50
N SER A 22 2.11 -7.91 4.11
CA SER A 22 2.10 -6.67 4.90
C SER A 22 0.69 -6.14 5.17
N GLU A 23 -0.29 -6.43 4.33
CA GLU A 23 -1.68 -6.01 4.54
C GLU A 23 -2.36 -6.69 5.75
N GLY A 24 -1.77 -7.77 6.26
CA GLY A 24 -2.34 -8.53 7.37
C GLY A 24 -3.52 -9.40 6.93
N GLY A 25 -4.46 -9.64 7.85
CA GLY A 25 -5.62 -10.49 7.64
C GLY A 25 -5.64 -11.72 8.54
N THR A 26 -6.50 -12.69 8.24
CA THR A 26 -6.62 -13.93 9.00
C THR A 26 -6.10 -15.10 8.18
N ILE A 27 -5.18 -15.88 8.76
CA ILE A 27 -4.68 -17.12 8.16
C ILE A 27 -5.09 -18.29 9.04
N THR A 28 -5.48 -19.38 8.40
CA THR A 28 -5.85 -20.64 9.07
C THR A 28 -4.76 -21.68 8.84
N TYR A 29 -4.16 -22.14 9.92
CA TYR A 29 -3.17 -23.21 9.91
C TYR A 29 -3.83 -24.51 10.32
N ARG A 30 -3.73 -25.54 9.47
CA ARG A 30 -4.21 -26.86 9.81
C ARG A 30 -3.12 -27.66 10.51
N ILE A 31 -3.45 -28.21 11.66
CA ILE A 31 -2.59 -29.04 12.52
C ILE A 31 -3.21 -30.40 12.65
N THR A 32 -2.46 -31.47 12.34
CA THR A 32 -2.87 -32.83 12.69
C THR A 32 -2.71 -33.00 14.20
N SER A 33 -3.78 -33.39 14.90
CA SER A 33 -3.78 -33.61 16.34
C SER A 33 -4.52 -34.90 16.67
N LEU A 34 -3.79 -35.93 17.04
CA LEU A 34 -4.31 -37.22 17.37
C LEU A 34 -3.75 -37.76 18.66
N LYS A 35 -4.60 -38.36 19.47
CA LYS A 35 -4.24 -39.17 20.63
C LYS A 35 -4.91 -40.50 20.53
N ARG A 36 -4.14 -41.60 20.50
CA ARG A 36 -4.60 -42.98 20.36
C ARG A 36 -4.29 -43.74 21.64
N LYS A 37 -5.25 -44.49 22.11
CA LYS A 37 -5.07 -45.44 23.20
C LYS A 37 -4.99 -46.84 22.59
N LEU A 38 -3.95 -47.59 22.97
CA LEU A 38 -3.71 -48.93 22.47
C LEU A 38 -3.87 -49.96 23.62
N ALA A 39 -4.58 -51.05 23.34
CA ALA A 39 -4.64 -52.24 24.17
C ALA A 39 -4.18 -53.44 23.32
N ASN A 40 -3.20 -54.21 23.78
CA ASN A 40 -2.64 -55.35 23.06
C ASN A 40 -2.20 -55.04 21.63
N GLY A 41 -1.60 -53.84 21.41
CA GLY A 41 -1.13 -53.38 20.10
C GLY A 41 -2.22 -52.89 19.15
N LYS A 42 -3.51 -52.94 19.54
CA LYS A 42 -4.64 -52.44 18.74
C LYS A 42 -5.13 -51.11 19.27
N VAL A 43 -5.51 -50.22 18.35
CA VAL A 43 -6.14 -48.94 18.69
C VAL A 43 -7.55 -49.22 19.24
N VAL A 44 -7.80 -48.83 20.48
CA VAL A 44 -9.11 -49.00 21.16
C VAL A 44 -9.88 -47.68 21.24
N SER A 45 -9.21 -46.54 21.15
CA SER A 45 -9.85 -45.25 21.03
C SER A 45 -8.94 -44.23 20.34
N THR A 46 -9.54 -43.24 19.68
CA THR A 46 -8.85 -42.09 19.08
C THR A 46 -9.59 -40.83 19.51
N SER A 47 -8.85 -39.80 19.83
CA SER A 47 -9.38 -38.46 20.15
C SER A 47 -8.56 -37.40 19.45
N THR A 48 -9.13 -36.21 19.31
CA THR A 48 -8.47 -35.04 18.73
C THR A 48 -8.30 -33.96 19.82
N PRO A 49 -7.18 -33.98 20.59
CA PRO A 49 -6.92 -32.94 21.58
C PRO A 49 -6.81 -31.57 20.91
N SER A 50 -7.40 -30.55 21.53
CA SER A 50 -7.26 -29.16 21.11
C SER A 50 -5.84 -28.64 21.37
N CYS A 51 -5.55 -27.43 20.96
CA CYS A 51 -4.29 -26.76 21.25
C CYS A 51 -4.51 -25.31 21.70
N THR A 52 -3.46 -24.75 22.28
CA THR A 52 -3.39 -23.34 22.65
C THR A 52 -2.13 -22.71 22.08
N LEU A 53 -2.13 -21.38 21.89
CA LEU A 53 -0.93 -20.64 21.59
C LEU A 53 -0.17 -20.40 22.90
N SER A 54 1.00 -21.01 23.03
CA SER A 54 1.84 -20.96 24.24
C SER A 54 3.02 -19.99 24.12
N SER A 55 3.28 -19.42 22.94
CA SER A 55 4.28 -18.36 22.74
C SER A 55 3.77 -17.04 23.32
N ALA A 56 4.72 -16.16 23.68
CA ALA A 56 4.36 -14.79 24.03
C ALA A 56 3.60 -14.15 22.85
N SER A 57 2.42 -13.60 23.11
CA SER A 57 1.66 -12.89 22.09
C SER A 57 2.42 -11.64 21.65
N VAL A 58 2.70 -11.54 20.37
CA VAL A 58 3.14 -10.28 19.76
C VAL A 58 1.90 -9.51 19.31
N SER A 59 1.92 -8.20 19.45
CA SER A 59 0.75 -7.35 19.17
C SER A 59 0.22 -7.43 17.74
N TRP A 60 1.02 -7.95 16.81
CA TRP A 60 0.69 -8.03 15.40
C TRP A 60 0.28 -9.42 14.90
N ALA A 61 0.42 -10.48 15.72
CA ALA A 61 0.00 -11.85 15.42
C ALA A 61 -0.78 -12.39 16.62
N ILE A 62 -2.11 -12.37 16.52
CA ILE A 62 -3.02 -12.60 17.64
C ILE A 62 -3.81 -13.89 17.39
N TRP A 63 -3.99 -14.68 18.44
CA TRP A 63 -4.84 -15.86 18.43
C TRP A 63 -6.28 -15.52 18.02
N GLY A 64 -6.74 -16.11 16.92
CA GLY A 64 -8.10 -15.94 16.38
C GLY A 64 -9.05 -17.09 16.75
N GLY A 65 -8.55 -18.13 17.42
CA GLY A 65 -9.33 -19.29 17.83
C GLY A 65 -8.93 -20.59 17.15
N VAL A 66 -9.61 -21.68 17.54
CA VAL A 66 -9.39 -23.03 17.00
C VAL A 66 -10.73 -23.70 16.74
N THR A 67 -10.82 -24.41 15.61
CA THR A 67 -11.93 -25.31 15.28
C THR A 67 -11.38 -26.75 15.29
N VAL A 68 -12.03 -27.63 16.02
CA VAL A 68 -11.65 -29.05 16.14
C VAL A 68 -12.40 -29.85 15.10
N GLY A 69 -11.66 -30.55 14.23
CA GLY A 69 -12.18 -31.54 13.29
C GLY A 69 -11.84 -32.97 13.71
N ASP A 70 -12.09 -33.95 12.83
CA ASP A 70 -11.71 -35.34 13.09
C ASP A 70 -10.22 -35.54 12.73
N GLY A 71 -9.40 -35.66 13.75
CA GLY A 71 -7.94 -35.80 13.62
C GLY A 71 -7.16 -34.54 13.28
N TYR A 72 -7.80 -33.37 13.23
CA TYR A 72 -7.13 -32.10 12.91
C TYR A 72 -7.73 -30.90 13.66
N LEU A 73 -6.95 -29.85 13.69
CA LEU A 73 -7.33 -28.53 14.22
C LEU A 73 -7.12 -27.48 13.12
N ASP A 74 -8.09 -26.61 12.93
CA ASP A 74 -7.95 -25.40 12.13
C ASP A 74 -7.74 -24.20 13.08
N VAL A 75 -6.50 -23.75 13.16
CA VAL A 75 -6.07 -22.67 14.04
C VAL A 75 -6.03 -21.36 13.25
N LYS A 76 -6.73 -20.35 13.73
CA LYS A 76 -6.78 -19.02 13.13
C LYS A 76 -5.82 -18.07 13.84
N ILE A 77 -5.00 -17.38 13.07
CA ILE A 77 -4.15 -16.28 13.54
C ILE A 77 -4.51 -15.02 12.77
N ASN A 78 -4.77 -13.94 13.49
CA ASN A 78 -5.06 -12.62 12.94
C ASN A 78 -3.78 -11.81 12.92
N TYR A 79 -3.37 -11.34 11.75
CA TYR A 79 -2.21 -10.49 11.53
C TYR A 79 -2.66 -9.05 11.31
N SER A 80 -2.11 -8.11 12.07
CA SER A 80 -2.34 -6.69 11.82
C SER A 80 -1.52 -6.20 10.62
N LYS A 81 -1.98 -5.14 9.95
CA LYS A 81 -1.21 -4.48 8.88
C LYS A 81 0.17 -4.07 9.36
N ASN A 82 1.19 -4.30 8.53
CA ASN A 82 2.55 -3.83 8.74
C ASN A 82 2.80 -2.60 7.85
N THR A 83 3.11 -1.47 8.46
CA THR A 83 3.47 -0.23 7.75
C THR A 83 4.96 0.09 7.84
N GLY A 84 5.74 -0.79 8.48
CA GLY A 84 7.18 -0.65 8.69
C GLY A 84 7.99 -1.73 7.99
N SER A 85 9.19 -1.97 8.49
CA SER A 85 10.08 -3.03 8.01
C SER A 85 9.49 -4.42 8.21
N SER A 86 10.00 -5.40 7.47
CA SER A 86 9.68 -6.81 7.68
C SER A 86 9.90 -7.21 9.14
N ARG A 87 8.99 -8.01 9.68
CA ARG A 87 9.04 -8.47 11.08
C ARG A 87 8.75 -9.96 11.16
N SER A 88 9.35 -10.62 12.15
CA SER A 88 9.22 -12.07 12.32
C SER A 88 8.91 -12.44 13.77
N THR A 89 8.21 -13.54 13.96
CA THR A 89 7.95 -14.15 15.27
C THR A 89 7.82 -15.65 15.15
N THR A 90 7.99 -16.36 16.25
CA THR A 90 7.73 -17.80 16.33
C THR A 90 6.45 -18.02 17.14
N LEU A 91 5.45 -18.63 16.49
CA LEU A 91 4.22 -19.09 17.11
C LEU A 91 4.44 -20.52 17.62
N THR A 92 4.24 -20.75 18.92
CA THR A 92 4.34 -22.07 19.54
C THR A 92 2.94 -22.57 19.90
N PHE A 93 2.48 -23.60 19.20
CA PHE A 93 1.22 -24.31 19.51
C PHE A 93 1.53 -25.45 20.47
N ALA A 94 0.81 -25.53 21.57
CA ALA A 94 0.90 -26.60 22.55
C ALA A 94 -0.37 -27.44 22.52
N GLN A 95 -0.24 -28.75 22.28
CA GLN A 95 -1.35 -29.69 22.32
C GLN A 95 -1.83 -29.84 23.78
N ASN A 96 -3.14 -29.71 23.99
CA ASN A 96 -3.74 -29.99 25.28
C ASN A 96 -3.58 -31.49 25.61
N GLU A 97 -3.49 -31.82 26.88
CA GLU A 97 -3.33 -33.19 27.38
C GLU A 97 -2.04 -33.90 26.97
N SER A 98 -1.04 -33.17 26.43
CA SER A 98 0.28 -33.69 26.13
C SER A 98 1.36 -32.61 26.27
N ASN A 99 2.64 -33.01 26.17
CA ASN A 99 3.75 -32.07 26.15
C ASN A 99 4.20 -31.71 24.71
N ASN A 100 3.43 -32.13 23.70
CA ASN A 100 3.78 -31.90 22.31
C ASN A 100 3.60 -30.41 21.94
N LYS A 101 4.61 -29.89 21.25
CA LYS A 101 4.63 -28.50 20.75
C LYS A 101 5.04 -28.47 19.28
N ILE A 102 4.51 -27.49 18.58
CA ILE A 102 4.87 -27.15 17.21
C ILE A 102 5.32 -25.69 17.20
N ASN A 103 6.44 -25.41 16.56
CA ASN A 103 6.91 -24.06 16.31
C ASN A 103 6.70 -23.70 14.84
N LEU A 104 6.10 -22.57 14.60
CA LEU A 104 5.91 -21.97 13.27
C LEU A 104 6.55 -20.59 13.30
N THR A 105 7.61 -20.39 12.54
CA THR A 105 8.19 -19.06 12.35
C THR A 105 7.44 -18.34 11.25
N VAL A 106 6.84 -17.20 11.58
CA VAL A 106 6.10 -16.37 10.63
C VAL A 106 6.86 -15.09 10.40
N THR A 107 7.11 -14.78 9.13
CA THR A 107 7.67 -13.51 8.68
C THR A 107 6.58 -12.70 7.99
N GLN A 108 6.31 -11.49 8.48
CA GLN A 108 5.44 -10.55 7.79
C GLN A 108 6.26 -9.60 6.94
N GLU A 109 5.86 -9.46 5.67
CA GLU A 109 6.52 -8.57 4.72
C GLU A 109 6.53 -7.12 5.20
N ALA A 110 7.51 -6.34 4.70
CA ALA A 110 7.54 -4.90 4.93
C ALA A 110 6.35 -4.21 4.29
N GLY A 111 5.78 -3.23 4.97
CA GLY A 111 4.76 -2.36 4.41
C GLY A 111 5.35 -1.40 3.38
N VAL A 112 4.56 -1.09 2.34
CA VAL A 112 4.93 -0.08 1.35
C VAL A 112 4.50 1.29 1.88
N THR A 113 5.47 2.19 2.05
CA THR A 113 5.22 3.62 2.31
C THR A 113 5.30 4.38 0.99
N TYR A 114 4.47 5.40 0.84
CA TYR A 114 4.42 6.21 -0.37
C TYR A 114 4.85 7.64 -0.08
N SER A 115 5.64 8.21 -0.98
CA SER A 115 6.00 9.64 -1.02
C SER A 115 5.58 10.25 -2.35
N GLY A 116 5.26 11.54 -2.36
CA GLY A 116 4.89 12.24 -3.57
C GLY A 116 6.07 12.40 -4.52
N TYR A 117 5.78 12.39 -5.81
CA TYR A 117 6.69 12.78 -6.86
C TYR A 117 5.96 13.66 -7.85
N ILE A 118 6.51 14.85 -8.13
CA ILE A 118 5.98 15.75 -9.15
C ILE A 118 7.13 16.46 -9.87
N LYS A 119 7.06 16.53 -11.19
CA LYS A 119 8.08 17.17 -12.03
C LYS A 119 7.45 17.79 -13.28
N MET A 120 7.88 18.97 -13.66
CA MET A 120 7.61 19.54 -14.97
C MET A 120 8.40 18.79 -16.04
N VAL A 121 7.73 18.41 -17.14
CA VAL A 121 8.31 17.63 -18.26
C VAL A 121 8.54 18.52 -19.49
N SER A 122 7.63 19.46 -19.77
CA SER A 122 7.78 20.41 -20.84
C SER A 122 8.18 21.78 -20.30
N ASN A 123 8.84 22.58 -21.15
CA ASN A 123 9.11 23.99 -20.82
C ASN A 123 7.80 24.78 -20.76
N THR A 124 7.77 25.81 -19.90
CA THR A 124 6.67 26.77 -19.88
C THR A 124 6.68 27.61 -21.15
N LEU A 125 5.55 27.67 -21.84
CA LEU A 125 5.34 28.63 -22.91
C LEU A 125 4.69 29.88 -22.30
N PRO A 126 5.03 31.12 -22.79
CA PRO A 126 4.37 32.31 -22.32
C PRO A 126 2.88 32.26 -22.70
N LEU A 127 2.03 32.60 -21.75
CA LEU A 127 0.61 32.78 -22.00
C LEU A 127 0.42 34.06 -22.82
N GLY A 128 -0.38 33.99 -23.90
CA GLY A 128 -0.63 35.14 -24.74
C GLY A 128 -1.31 36.30 -23.99
N GLY A 129 -1.08 37.52 -24.44
CA GLY A 129 -1.50 38.73 -23.73
C GLY A 129 -3.02 38.98 -23.67
N ASN A 130 -3.80 38.41 -24.58
CA ASN A 130 -5.24 38.62 -24.63
C ASN A 130 -5.97 37.66 -23.69
N LYS A 131 -7.15 38.12 -23.20
CA LYS A 131 -8.07 37.26 -22.45
C LYS A 131 -8.43 36.02 -23.26
N TYR A 132 -8.58 34.89 -22.58
CA TYR A 132 -8.83 33.54 -23.14
C TYR A 132 -7.70 32.91 -23.95
N ASN A 133 -6.54 33.55 -24.05
CA ASN A 133 -5.38 32.85 -24.56
C ASN A 133 -5.03 31.67 -23.65
N THR A 134 -4.59 30.57 -24.25
CA THR A 134 -4.28 29.33 -23.54
C THR A 134 -2.82 28.94 -23.73
N ALA A 135 -2.28 28.21 -22.77
CA ALA A 135 -1.01 27.50 -22.86
C ALA A 135 -1.12 26.14 -22.17
N GLN A 136 -0.24 25.21 -22.50
CA GLN A 136 -0.24 23.87 -21.91
C GLN A 136 1.14 23.54 -21.37
N ILE A 137 1.15 22.85 -20.24
CA ILE A 137 2.37 22.38 -19.58
C ILE A 137 2.17 20.91 -19.21
N LEU A 138 3.13 20.08 -19.60
CA LEU A 138 3.12 18.66 -19.25
C LEU A 138 3.88 18.47 -17.92
N VAL A 139 3.24 17.79 -16.98
CA VAL A 139 3.84 17.37 -15.70
C VAL A 139 3.74 15.87 -15.54
N MET A 140 4.68 15.30 -14.80
CA MET A 140 4.63 13.92 -14.32
C MET A 140 4.38 13.96 -12.81
N ALA A 141 3.40 13.18 -12.33
CA ALA A 141 3.06 13.11 -10.91
C ALA A 141 2.60 11.69 -10.54
N TYR A 142 3.04 11.18 -9.40
CA TYR A 142 2.65 9.88 -8.84
C TYR A 142 3.11 9.75 -7.39
N LEU A 143 2.55 8.80 -6.67
CA LEU A 143 3.10 8.36 -5.39
C LEU A 143 4.14 7.26 -5.66
N LYS A 144 5.37 7.46 -5.17
CA LYS A 144 6.49 6.52 -5.26
C LYS A 144 6.52 5.65 -4.00
N GLY A 145 6.36 4.34 -4.18
CA GLY A 145 6.48 3.36 -3.12
C GLY A 145 7.92 3.12 -2.70
N SER A 146 8.13 2.76 -1.43
CA SER A 146 9.43 2.36 -0.88
C SER A 146 9.98 1.09 -1.54
N ASP A 147 9.12 0.29 -2.16
CA ASP A 147 9.44 -0.90 -2.97
C ASP A 147 9.72 -0.57 -4.45
N GLY A 148 9.72 0.70 -4.83
CA GLY A 148 9.90 1.16 -6.20
C GLY A 148 8.61 1.19 -7.04
N SER A 149 7.48 0.76 -6.49
CA SER A 149 6.18 0.85 -7.15
C SER A 149 5.78 2.29 -7.39
N LYS A 150 4.90 2.50 -8.38
CA LYS A 150 4.30 3.82 -8.67
C LYS A 150 2.80 3.69 -8.62
N LYS A 151 2.15 4.59 -7.88
CA LYS A 151 0.69 4.69 -7.81
C LYS A 151 0.27 6.01 -8.44
N PRO A 152 -0.61 6.01 -9.46
CA PRO A 152 -1.13 7.24 -10.05
C PRO A 152 -1.75 8.16 -8.99
N GLU A 153 -1.38 9.41 -9.02
CA GLU A 153 -1.93 10.45 -8.15
C GLU A 153 -2.06 11.75 -8.94
N THR A 154 -3.29 12.25 -9.06
CA THR A 154 -3.54 13.49 -9.79
C THR A 154 -2.99 14.68 -9.01
N PRO A 155 -2.13 15.52 -9.61
CA PRO A 155 -1.63 16.70 -8.93
C PRO A 155 -2.74 17.70 -8.63
N HIS A 156 -2.70 18.26 -7.45
CA HIS A 156 -3.64 19.29 -7.00
C HIS A 156 -3.07 20.69 -7.24
N VAL A 157 -3.90 21.60 -7.76
CA VAL A 157 -3.54 23.00 -7.90
C VAL A 157 -3.82 23.72 -6.58
N GLY A 158 -2.76 24.10 -5.87
CA GLY A 158 -2.86 24.81 -4.60
C GLY A 158 -3.12 26.31 -4.79
N ASN A 159 -2.37 26.96 -5.68
CA ASN A 159 -2.50 28.38 -5.98
C ASN A 159 -2.07 28.69 -7.42
N ALA A 160 -2.65 29.73 -7.99
CA ALA A 160 -2.29 30.30 -9.29
C ALA A 160 -2.48 31.82 -9.24
N PRO A 161 -1.84 32.60 -10.16
CA PRO A 161 -2.10 34.02 -10.26
C PRO A 161 -3.59 34.31 -10.58
N ASP A 162 -4.15 35.38 -10.04
CA ASP A 162 -5.56 35.79 -10.23
C ASP A 162 -5.96 36.03 -11.70
N TRP A 163 -4.97 36.30 -12.56
CA TRP A 163 -5.16 36.50 -14.00
C TRP A 163 -5.06 35.20 -14.82
N CYS A 164 -4.84 34.05 -14.19
CA CYS A 164 -4.67 32.74 -14.85
C CYS A 164 -5.49 31.67 -14.16
N SER A 165 -6.35 30.98 -14.90
CA SER A 165 -6.94 29.74 -14.42
C SER A 165 -6.13 28.56 -14.89
N VAL A 166 -6.14 27.48 -14.08
CA VAL A 166 -5.43 26.24 -14.33
C VAL A 166 -6.37 25.07 -14.16
N SER A 167 -6.38 24.19 -15.14
CA SER A 167 -7.05 22.87 -15.04
C SER A 167 -6.03 21.75 -15.26
N VAL A 168 -6.28 20.61 -14.65
CA VAL A 168 -5.44 19.42 -14.73
C VAL A 168 -6.24 18.29 -15.37
N ALA A 169 -5.65 17.63 -16.37
CA ALA A 169 -6.24 16.46 -17.00
C ALA A 169 -5.21 15.33 -17.13
N SER A 170 -5.62 14.10 -16.86
CA SER A 170 -4.79 12.92 -17.12
C SER A 170 -4.59 12.72 -18.63
N MET A 171 -3.42 12.29 -19.02
CA MET A 171 -3.08 12.01 -20.43
C MET A 171 -3.57 10.61 -20.90
N GLY A 172 -4.31 9.88 -20.06
CA GLY A 172 -4.93 8.60 -20.41
C GLY A 172 -3.97 7.49 -20.86
N THR A 173 -3.36 7.66 -22.00
CA THR A 173 -2.42 6.70 -22.60
C THR A 173 -1.01 6.73 -22.00
N LEU A 174 -0.65 7.81 -21.30
CA LEU A 174 0.64 7.99 -20.63
C LEU A 174 0.41 7.99 -19.12
N GLU A 175 0.67 6.85 -18.49
CA GLU A 175 0.55 6.74 -17.02
C GLU A 175 1.40 7.77 -16.29
N ASN A 176 0.81 8.40 -15.27
CA ASN A 176 1.45 9.40 -14.42
C ASN A 176 1.79 10.74 -15.11
N TYR A 177 1.30 10.96 -16.33
CA TYR A 177 1.43 12.25 -17.02
C TYR A 177 0.12 13.00 -17.01
N TYR A 178 0.21 14.31 -16.77
CA TYR A 178 -0.92 15.21 -16.66
C TYR A 178 -0.65 16.47 -17.47
N MET A 179 -1.70 16.91 -18.20
CA MET A 179 -1.70 18.18 -18.92
C MET A 179 -2.31 19.26 -18.05
N LEU A 180 -1.54 20.29 -17.75
CA LEU A 180 -2.05 21.54 -17.20
C LEU A 180 -2.45 22.44 -18.35
N SER A 181 -3.71 22.83 -18.39
CA SER A 181 -4.22 23.81 -19.34
C SER A 181 -4.42 25.14 -18.61
N LEU A 182 -3.65 26.15 -19.06
CA LEU A 182 -3.67 27.51 -18.54
C LEU A 182 -4.55 28.38 -19.42
N THR A 183 -5.38 29.22 -18.81
CA THR A 183 -6.23 30.18 -19.55
C THR A 183 -6.12 31.57 -18.94
N ALA A 184 -5.84 32.58 -19.77
CA ALA A 184 -5.82 33.97 -19.34
C ALA A 184 -7.22 34.47 -18.98
N LEU A 185 -7.45 34.90 -17.75
CA LEU A 185 -8.71 35.43 -17.26
C LEU A 185 -8.90 36.92 -17.61
N SER A 186 -7.81 37.62 -17.89
CA SER A 186 -7.82 39.04 -18.29
C SER A 186 -6.73 39.32 -19.32
N SER A 187 -6.95 40.33 -20.18
CA SER A 187 -5.92 40.86 -21.06
C SER A 187 -4.87 41.62 -20.27
N ASN A 188 -3.60 41.43 -20.63
CA ASN A 188 -2.51 42.18 -20.01
C ASN A 188 -2.30 43.52 -20.75
N GLN A 189 -2.85 44.60 -20.22
CA GLN A 189 -2.76 45.95 -20.77
C GLN A 189 -1.71 46.82 -20.06
N THR A 190 -0.80 46.20 -19.27
CA THR A 190 0.17 46.95 -18.43
C THR A 190 1.34 47.52 -19.21
N GLY A 191 1.49 47.19 -20.50
CA GLY A 191 2.65 47.60 -21.31
C GLY A 191 3.91 46.77 -21.07
N ALA A 192 3.91 45.85 -20.09
CA ALA A 192 5.00 44.94 -19.79
C ALA A 192 4.45 43.50 -19.55
N ASN A 193 5.28 42.52 -19.70
CA ASN A 193 4.93 41.14 -19.32
C ASN A 193 4.65 41.06 -17.82
N ARG A 194 3.64 40.30 -17.42
CA ARG A 194 3.38 40.00 -16.01
C ARG A 194 3.74 38.55 -15.69
N SER A 195 4.27 38.32 -14.50
CA SER A 195 4.75 37.00 -14.07
C SER A 195 4.07 36.58 -12.78
N GLY A 196 4.03 35.27 -12.57
CA GLY A 196 3.52 34.65 -11.35
C GLY A 196 3.95 33.17 -11.26
N TYR A 197 3.42 32.48 -10.28
CA TYR A 197 3.72 31.06 -10.06
C TYR A 197 2.43 30.26 -9.90
N ILE A 198 2.43 29.06 -10.46
CA ILE A 198 1.44 28.01 -10.19
C ILE A 198 2.07 27.05 -9.19
N PHE A 199 1.38 26.78 -8.10
CA PHE A 199 1.82 25.81 -7.09
C PHE A 199 1.00 24.53 -7.22
N LEU A 200 1.68 23.41 -7.39
CA LEU A 200 1.09 22.08 -7.46
C LEU A 200 1.60 21.23 -6.32
N THR A 201 0.74 20.30 -5.86
CA THR A 201 1.10 19.29 -4.88
C THR A 201 0.75 17.88 -5.40
N CYS A 202 1.54 16.88 -5.01
CA CYS A 202 1.25 15.47 -5.23
C CYS A 202 1.76 14.70 -4.00
N GLY A 203 0.84 14.20 -3.17
CA GLY A 203 1.20 13.71 -1.84
C GLY A 203 1.91 14.80 -1.03
N ASP A 204 3.11 14.51 -0.56
CA ASP A 204 4.00 15.42 0.17
C ASP A 204 4.95 16.25 -0.73
N ALA A 205 4.99 15.96 -2.04
CA ALA A 205 5.82 16.70 -2.98
C ALA A 205 5.14 17.97 -3.50
N ASN A 206 5.94 19.02 -3.69
CA ASN A 206 5.51 20.32 -4.17
C ASN A 206 6.27 20.72 -5.43
N LEU A 207 5.60 21.41 -6.36
CA LEU A 207 6.19 21.97 -7.58
C LEU A 207 5.70 23.40 -7.77
N SER A 208 6.64 24.32 -7.96
CA SER A 208 6.35 25.70 -8.34
C SER A 208 6.73 25.91 -9.81
N ILE A 209 5.77 26.34 -10.62
CA ILE A 209 5.93 26.56 -12.05
C ILE A 209 5.83 28.06 -12.33
N PRO A 210 6.89 28.72 -12.82
CA PRO A 210 6.82 30.11 -13.23
C PRO A 210 5.95 30.25 -14.49
N VAL A 211 5.06 31.21 -14.51
CA VAL A 211 4.21 31.54 -15.65
C VAL A 211 4.30 33.01 -15.98
N ASN A 212 4.34 33.32 -17.27
CA ASN A 212 4.41 34.67 -17.78
C ASN A 212 3.26 34.92 -18.75
N GLN A 213 2.59 36.06 -18.64
CA GLN A 213 1.66 36.53 -19.67
C GLN A 213 2.29 37.71 -20.42
N THR A 214 2.35 37.62 -21.74
CA THR A 214 2.84 38.72 -22.59
C THR A 214 1.86 39.89 -22.57
N THR A 215 2.28 41.04 -23.07
CA THR A 215 1.39 42.20 -23.27
C THR A 215 0.33 41.87 -24.34
N ALA A 216 -0.88 42.41 -24.17
CA ALA A 216 -1.91 42.34 -25.18
C ALA A 216 -1.53 43.18 -26.40
N LYS A 217 -1.79 42.68 -27.61
CA LYS A 217 -1.65 43.47 -28.82
C LYS A 217 -2.78 44.49 -28.85
N ILE A 218 -2.44 45.76 -28.86
CA ILE A 218 -3.40 46.85 -29.10
C ILE A 218 -3.65 46.90 -30.61
N THR A 219 -4.82 46.45 -31.04
CA THR A 219 -5.26 46.66 -32.42
C THR A 219 -5.88 48.08 -32.48
N VAL A 220 -5.16 49.03 -33.01
CA VAL A 220 -5.74 50.31 -33.34
C VAL A 220 -6.50 50.11 -34.67
N SER A 221 -7.84 50.16 -34.63
CA SER A 221 -8.62 50.24 -35.87
C SER A 221 -8.42 51.59 -36.48
N PRO A 222 -8.16 51.66 -37.80
CA PRO A 222 -8.03 52.93 -38.51
C PRO A 222 -9.30 53.77 -38.49
#